data_c3b2fc268dad0b7166319aca5420728e
#
_entry.id   c3b2fc268dad0b7166319aca5420728e
#
_cell.length_a   1.000
_cell.length_b   1.000
_cell.length_c   1.000
_cell.angle_alpha   90.00
_cell.angle_beta   90.00
_cell.angle_gamma   90.00
#
_symmetry.space_group_name_H-M   'P 1'
#
loop_
_entity.id
_entity.type
_entity.pdbx_description
1 polymer ?
#
loop_
_entity_poly.entity_id
_entity_poly.type
_entity_poly.pdbx_seq_one_letter_code
_entity_poly.pdbx_strand_id
1 'polypeptide(L)'
;MKLWCTSFLDFKRIAYKNEWDEKVPDNVAIISINNGKDAGAVEEYHICRDAKNVLNLNFDDTDPMALQLDDDTETYTYENGHGSGTFTTIEFFTNDMAKRAVKFIEDVIENNKLDGVNFYIHCSAGVSRSQAFVKYIKNIYDFIDWESNPNNPCLHPNGFVFQKLMQAYRSR
;
A
#
# COMPACT_ATOMS: atom_id res chain seq x y z
N MET A 1 9.58 0.44 -17.18
CA MET A 1 8.95 0.70 -15.86
C MET A 1 9.28 -0.44 -14.92
N LYS A 2 9.76 -0.17 -13.71
CA LYS A 2 10.12 -1.20 -12.72
C LYS A 2 9.21 -1.11 -11.52
N LEU A 3 8.85 -2.26 -10.95
CA LEU A 3 8.12 -2.38 -9.69
C LEU A 3 9.04 -2.89 -8.59
N TRP A 4 9.11 -2.16 -7.51
CA TRP A 4 9.85 -2.56 -6.30
C TRP A 4 8.85 -2.78 -5.17
N CYS A 5 8.88 -3.97 -4.59
CA CYS A 5 8.09 -4.28 -3.39
C CYS A 5 9.03 -4.56 -2.22
N THR A 6 8.90 -3.76 -1.17
CA THR A 6 9.85 -3.78 -0.06
C THR A 6 9.17 -3.78 1.30
N SER A 7 9.92 -4.16 2.34
CA SER A 7 9.54 -3.85 3.71
C SER A 7 9.66 -2.35 3.99
N PHE A 8 9.00 -1.88 5.04
CA PHE A 8 9.12 -0.50 5.51
C PHE A 8 10.57 -0.10 5.80
N LEU A 9 11.32 -0.99 6.47
CA LEU A 9 12.71 -0.72 6.83
C LEU A 9 13.62 -0.61 5.61
N ASP A 10 13.46 -1.47 4.62
CA ASP A 10 14.25 -1.41 3.39
C ASP A 10 13.87 -0.19 2.58
N PHE A 11 12.58 0.13 2.50
CA PHE A 11 12.11 1.34 1.84
C PHE A 11 12.69 2.60 2.50
N LYS A 12 12.67 2.69 3.84
CA LYS A 12 13.25 3.80 4.59
C LYS A 12 14.74 3.99 4.27
N ARG A 13 15.51 2.91 4.14
CA ARG A 13 16.93 2.97 3.73
C ARG A 13 17.09 3.49 2.31
N ILE A 14 16.24 3.05 1.37
CA ILE A 14 16.25 3.52 -0.02
C ILE A 14 15.90 5.01 -0.08
N ALA A 15 14.85 5.43 0.59
CA ALA A 15 14.38 6.80 0.62
C ALA A 15 15.45 7.74 1.21
N TYR A 16 16.04 7.37 2.35
CA TYR A 16 17.11 8.13 2.98
C TYR A 16 18.35 8.27 2.08
N LYS A 17 18.78 7.16 1.46
CA LYS A 17 19.95 7.17 0.55
C LYS A 17 19.75 8.07 -0.67
N ASN A 18 18.49 8.24 -1.11
CA ASN A 18 18.14 9.03 -2.30
C ASN A 18 17.55 10.41 -1.94
N GLU A 19 17.56 10.80 -0.66
CA GLU A 19 17.04 12.10 -0.18
C GLU A 19 15.56 12.34 -0.54
N TRP A 20 14.75 11.29 -0.61
CA TRP A 20 13.34 11.38 -0.97
C TRP A 20 12.47 12.02 0.11
N ASP A 21 12.99 12.21 1.32
CA ASP A 21 12.33 12.98 2.37
C ASP A 21 12.19 14.45 1.99
N GLU A 22 13.16 14.96 1.20
CA GLU A 22 13.16 16.34 0.74
C GLU A 22 12.42 16.47 -0.59
N LYS A 23 12.70 15.56 -1.54
CA LYS A 23 12.11 15.59 -2.88
C LYS A 23 12.09 14.22 -3.54
N VAL A 24 10.90 13.76 -3.96
CA VAL A 24 10.75 12.58 -4.79
C VAL A 24 10.90 12.95 -6.27
N PRO A 25 11.81 12.30 -7.03
CA PRO A 25 11.99 12.58 -8.46
C PRO A 25 10.73 12.27 -9.27
N ASP A 26 10.53 12.97 -10.39
CA ASP A 26 9.34 12.79 -11.25
C ASP A 26 9.21 11.38 -11.84
N ASN A 27 10.33 10.67 -12.01
CA ASN A 27 10.36 9.28 -12.51
C ASN A 27 10.24 8.23 -11.41
N VAL A 28 9.90 8.61 -10.20
CA VAL A 28 9.66 7.72 -9.06
C VAL A 28 8.23 7.91 -8.58
N ALA A 29 7.50 6.83 -8.41
CA ALA A 29 6.19 6.81 -7.76
C ALA A 29 6.23 5.94 -6.52
N ILE A 30 5.64 6.41 -5.44
CA ILE A 30 5.66 5.73 -4.14
C ILE A 30 4.25 5.44 -3.68
N ILE A 31 3.99 4.19 -3.29
CA ILE A 31 2.79 3.79 -2.55
C ILE A 31 3.25 3.33 -1.16
N SER A 32 3.04 4.20 -0.19
CA SER A 32 3.42 3.99 1.21
C SER A 32 2.21 3.49 2.00
N ILE A 33 2.26 2.23 2.45
CA ILE A 33 1.18 1.59 3.19
C ILE A 33 1.61 1.42 4.64
N ASN A 34 1.00 2.21 5.51
CA ASN A 34 1.23 2.19 6.95
C ASN A 34 0.13 1.40 7.65
N ASN A 35 0.34 1.06 8.91
CA ASN A 35 -0.69 0.46 9.75
C ASN A 35 -1.76 1.49 10.11
N GLY A 36 -2.95 1.01 10.52
CA GLY A 36 -3.98 1.83 11.14
C GLY A 36 -3.48 2.50 12.43
N LYS A 37 -4.22 3.47 12.93
CA LYS A 37 -3.81 4.36 14.02
C LYS A 37 -3.39 3.66 15.31
N ASP A 38 -4.03 2.54 15.64
CA ASP A 38 -3.83 1.85 16.91
C ASP A 38 -2.86 0.66 16.85
N ALA A 39 -2.35 0.33 15.66
CA ALA A 39 -1.44 -0.80 15.47
C ALA A 39 -0.01 -0.49 15.97
N GLY A 40 0.11 -0.07 17.23
CA GLY A 40 1.35 0.09 18.01
C GLY A 40 2.54 0.66 17.25
N ALA A 41 2.84 1.91 17.48
CA ALA A 41 4.14 2.62 17.33
C ALA A 41 5.09 2.21 16.20
N VAL A 42 4.58 1.92 15.00
CA VAL A 42 5.39 2.12 13.80
C VAL A 42 5.21 3.58 13.44
N GLU A 43 6.24 4.37 13.65
CA GLU A 43 6.26 5.78 13.23
C GLU A 43 5.68 5.89 11.84
N GLU A 44 4.59 6.65 11.69
CA GLU A 44 4.02 6.97 10.39
C GLU A 44 5.09 7.70 9.58
N TYR A 45 5.74 6.98 8.68
CA TYR A 45 6.71 7.58 7.79
C TYR A 45 5.97 8.16 6.58
N HIS A 46 5.66 9.44 6.67
CA HIS A 46 5.05 10.17 5.59
C HIS A 46 6.11 10.87 4.75
N ILE A 47 6.50 10.22 3.67
CA ILE A 47 7.37 10.85 2.67
C ILE A 47 6.55 11.89 1.92
N CYS A 48 7.08 13.12 1.82
CA CYS A 48 6.57 14.21 0.98
C CYS A 48 5.05 14.17 0.75
N ARG A 49 4.27 14.42 1.80
CA ARG A 49 2.78 14.27 1.80
C ARG A 49 2.10 14.91 0.60
N ASP A 50 2.66 16.01 0.11
CA ASP A 50 2.06 16.82 -0.95
C ASP A 50 2.65 16.53 -2.35
N ALA A 51 3.55 15.55 -2.47
CA ALA A 51 4.11 15.20 -3.76
C ALA A 51 3.07 14.44 -4.62
N LYS A 52 2.84 14.91 -5.84
CA LYS A 52 1.87 14.33 -6.81
C LYS A 52 2.12 12.85 -7.15
N ASN A 53 3.34 12.38 -6.93
CA ASN A 53 3.81 11.03 -7.22
C ASN A 53 3.99 10.17 -5.95
N VAL A 54 3.39 10.57 -4.83
CA VAL A 54 3.36 9.82 -3.57
C VAL A 54 1.93 9.60 -3.12
N LEU A 55 1.57 8.35 -2.88
CA LEU A 55 0.30 7.95 -2.28
C LEU A 55 0.56 7.35 -0.90
N ASN A 56 0.04 8.00 0.14
CA ASN A 56 0.04 7.48 1.50
C ASN A 56 -1.31 6.85 1.83
N LEU A 57 -1.30 5.62 2.34
CA LEU A 57 -2.46 4.85 2.76
C LEU A 57 -2.22 4.29 4.17
N ASN A 58 -3.23 4.37 5.01
CA ASN A 58 -3.20 3.82 6.37
C ASN A 58 -4.32 2.81 6.51
N PHE A 59 -3.98 1.54 6.70
CA PHE A 59 -4.91 0.47 6.99
C PHE A 59 -4.17 -0.78 7.48
N ASP A 60 -4.87 -1.64 8.20
CA ASP A 60 -4.32 -2.87 8.75
C ASP A 60 -4.37 -4.03 7.74
N ASP A 61 -3.51 -5.01 7.94
CA ASP A 61 -3.43 -6.20 7.07
C ASP A 61 -4.49 -7.24 7.47
N THR A 62 -5.75 -6.81 7.48
CA THR A 62 -6.87 -7.62 7.95
C THR A 62 -8.02 -7.55 6.94
N ASP A 63 -8.68 -8.68 6.74
CA ASP A 63 -9.90 -8.81 5.96
C ASP A 63 -11.10 -8.72 6.93
N PRO A 64 -12.06 -7.79 6.75
CA PRO A 64 -13.24 -7.71 7.61
C PRO A 64 -14.05 -9.01 7.61
N MET A 65 -14.13 -9.73 6.49
CA MET A 65 -14.84 -11.01 6.42
C MET A 65 -14.21 -12.10 7.31
N ALA A 66 -12.90 -12.04 7.55
CA ALA A 66 -12.24 -12.93 8.50
C ALA A 66 -12.70 -12.71 9.95
N LEU A 67 -13.26 -11.53 10.24
CA LEU A 67 -13.88 -11.17 11.52
C LEU A 67 -15.41 -11.28 11.48
N GLN A 68 -15.98 -11.89 10.45
CA GLN A 68 -17.44 -12.00 10.22
C GLN A 68 -18.15 -10.64 10.10
N LEU A 69 -17.46 -9.64 9.57
CA LEU A 69 -17.98 -8.30 9.28
C LEU A 69 -18.29 -8.16 7.79
N ASP A 70 -19.09 -7.16 7.44
CA ASP A 70 -19.37 -6.84 6.04
C ASP A 70 -18.11 -6.30 5.32
N ASP A 71 -18.02 -6.52 4.02
CA ASP A 71 -16.85 -6.15 3.22
C ASP A 71 -16.66 -4.63 3.04
N ASP A 72 -17.68 -3.84 3.34
CA ASP A 72 -17.66 -2.38 3.35
C ASP A 72 -17.37 -1.77 4.74
N THR A 73 -17.15 -2.61 5.77
CA THR A 73 -16.73 -2.16 7.08
C THR A 73 -15.42 -1.39 7.00
N GLU A 74 -15.39 -0.16 7.51
CA GLU A 74 -14.19 0.69 7.46
C GLU A 74 -13.31 0.54 8.70
N THR A 75 -13.95 0.34 9.87
CA THR A 75 -13.24 0.20 11.15
C THR A 75 -13.92 -0.81 12.06
N TYR A 76 -13.13 -1.44 12.92
CA TYR A 76 -13.64 -2.33 13.96
C TYR A 76 -12.85 -2.12 15.25
N THR A 77 -13.55 -1.83 16.35
CA THR A 77 -12.95 -1.61 17.67
C THR A 77 -13.32 -2.73 18.61
N TYR A 78 -12.34 -3.32 19.28
CA TYR A 78 -12.54 -4.37 20.29
C TYR A 78 -11.72 -4.09 21.56
N GLU A 79 -12.18 -4.64 22.68
CA GLU A 79 -11.47 -4.54 23.96
C GLU A 79 -10.35 -5.58 24.06
N ASN A 80 -9.15 -5.14 24.42
CA ASN A 80 -8.00 -5.99 24.63
C ASN A 80 -8.06 -6.69 25.97
N GLY A 81 -8.45 -7.96 25.97
CA GLY A 81 -8.59 -8.76 27.18
C GLY A 81 -9.84 -8.42 27.99
N HIS A 82 -10.41 -9.39 28.65
CA HIS A 82 -11.67 -9.23 29.40
C HIS A 82 -11.54 -8.17 30.50
N GLY A 83 -12.17 -7.02 30.29
CA GLY A 83 -12.28 -5.96 31.30
C GLY A 83 -11.00 -5.13 31.53
N SER A 84 -10.06 -5.12 30.58
CA SER A 84 -8.83 -4.31 30.69
C SER A 84 -9.07 -2.80 30.54
N GLY A 85 -10.20 -2.40 29.95
CA GLY A 85 -10.48 -1.01 29.56
C GLY A 85 -9.57 -0.47 28.45
N THR A 86 -8.79 -1.33 27.81
CA THR A 86 -7.92 -0.97 26.68
C THR A 86 -8.57 -1.44 25.38
N PHE A 87 -8.72 -0.54 24.42
CA PHE A 87 -9.34 -0.82 23.14
C PHE A 87 -8.33 -0.74 22.01
N THR A 88 -8.50 -1.58 20.99
CA THR A 88 -7.75 -1.51 19.72
C THR A 88 -8.73 -1.33 18.57
N THR A 89 -8.41 -0.40 17.68
CA THR A 89 -9.18 -0.15 16.44
C THR A 89 -8.40 -0.69 15.25
N ILE A 90 -9.05 -1.54 14.47
CA ILE A 90 -8.57 -2.01 13.16
C ILE A 90 -9.16 -1.09 12.09
N GLU A 91 -8.32 -0.58 11.21
CA GLU A 91 -8.72 0.20 10.03
C GLU A 91 -8.58 -0.69 8.79
N PHE A 92 -9.67 -0.87 8.04
CA PHE A 92 -9.68 -1.70 6.83
C PHE A 92 -9.38 -0.90 5.56
N PHE A 93 -8.99 -1.60 4.50
CA PHE A 93 -8.82 -1.01 3.18
C PHE A 93 -10.18 -0.70 2.56
N THR A 94 -10.51 0.58 2.41
CA THR A 94 -11.84 1.05 1.98
C THR A 94 -11.98 1.14 0.46
N ASN A 95 -13.22 1.23 -0.01
CA ASN A 95 -13.53 1.48 -1.42
C ASN A 95 -12.95 2.82 -1.92
N ASP A 96 -12.94 3.84 -1.06
CA ASP A 96 -12.36 5.16 -1.41
C ASP A 96 -10.83 5.09 -1.50
N MET A 97 -10.17 4.35 -0.62
CA MET A 97 -8.72 4.07 -0.74
C MET A 97 -8.42 3.35 -2.04
N ALA A 98 -9.24 2.36 -2.44
CA ALA A 98 -9.07 1.63 -3.68
C ALA A 98 -9.22 2.54 -4.91
N LYS A 99 -10.26 3.39 -4.97
CA LYS A 99 -10.45 4.37 -6.05
C LYS A 99 -9.29 5.36 -6.15
N ARG A 100 -8.83 5.90 -5.03
CA ARG A 100 -7.68 6.80 -4.97
C ARG A 100 -6.40 6.12 -5.47
N ALA A 101 -6.19 4.87 -5.08
CA ALA A 101 -5.03 4.10 -5.48
C ALA A 101 -5.03 3.79 -6.98
N VAL A 102 -6.16 3.35 -7.52
CA VAL A 102 -6.33 3.09 -8.95
C VAL A 102 -6.07 4.36 -9.76
N LYS A 103 -6.73 5.48 -9.39
CA LYS A 103 -6.52 6.77 -10.04
C LYS A 103 -5.06 7.23 -9.97
N PHE A 104 -4.41 7.12 -8.82
CA PHE A 104 -3.00 7.48 -8.65
C PHE A 104 -2.10 6.67 -9.60
N ILE A 105 -2.28 5.36 -9.67
CA ILE A 105 -1.49 4.48 -10.53
C ILE A 105 -1.67 4.86 -12.00
N GLU A 106 -2.90 5.13 -12.42
CA GLU A 106 -3.21 5.57 -13.78
C GLU A 106 -2.60 6.91 -14.11
N ASP A 107 -2.83 7.91 -13.27
CA ASP A 107 -2.29 9.27 -13.45
C ASP A 107 -0.75 9.23 -13.59
N VAL A 108 -0.08 8.41 -12.78
CA VAL A 108 1.38 8.25 -12.85
C VAL A 108 1.81 7.60 -14.16
N ILE A 109 1.13 6.54 -14.59
CA ILE A 109 1.48 5.81 -15.83
C ILE A 109 1.21 6.68 -17.05
N GLU A 110 0.06 7.34 -17.12
CA GLU A 110 -0.31 8.21 -18.24
C GLU A 110 0.61 9.41 -18.39
N ASN A 111 0.95 10.06 -17.27
CA ASN A 111 1.81 11.27 -17.29
C ASN A 111 3.27 10.96 -17.63
N ASN A 112 3.75 9.74 -17.41
CA ASN A 112 5.17 9.38 -17.59
C ASN A 112 5.44 8.50 -18.82
N LYS A 113 4.45 8.29 -19.69
CA LYS A 113 4.57 7.52 -20.94
C LYS A 113 5.29 6.18 -20.76
N LEU A 114 4.84 5.37 -19.83
CA LEU A 114 5.21 3.96 -19.59
C LEU A 114 6.71 3.63 -19.41
N ASP A 115 7.61 4.36 -20.09
CA ASP A 115 9.03 3.99 -20.23
C ASP A 115 9.94 4.51 -19.11
N GLY A 116 9.44 5.32 -18.19
CA GLY A 116 10.30 6.08 -17.28
C GLY A 116 10.02 5.98 -15.79
N VAL A 117 8.90 5.39 -15.34
CA VAL A 117 8.54 5.39 -13.91
C VAL A 117 8.97 4.13 -13.20
N ASN A 118 9.60 4.32 -12.05
CA ASN A 118 9.86 3.26 -11.08
C ASN A 118 8.86 3.37 -9.92
N PHE A 119 8.06 2.33 -9.72
CA PHE A 119 7.16 2.23 -8.57
C PHE A 119 7.86 1.58 -7.39
N TYR A 120 7.79 2.25 -6.24
CA TYR A 120 8.20 1.70 -4.94
C TYR A 120 6.97 1.53 -4.09
N ILE A 121 6.65 0.28 -3.76
CA ILE A 121 5.48 -0.08 -2.97
C ILE A 121 5.94 -0.78 -1.71
N HIS A 122 5.59 -0.27 -0.56
CA HIS A 122 5.94 -0.88 0.70
C HIS A 122 4.75 -0.99 1.65
N CYS A 123 4.82 -1.98 2.53
CA CYS A 123 4.04 -2.06 3.76
C CYS A 123 5.00 -2.46 4.88
N SER A 124 4.52 -2.77 6.07
CA SER A 124 5.39 -3.12 7.22
C SER A 124 6.42 -4.19 6.86
N ALA A 125 5.98 -5.34 6.36
CA ALA A 125 6.85 -6.48 6.02
C ALA A 125 7.17 -6.64 4.53
N GLY A 126 6.44 -5.97 3.63
CA GLY A 126 6.57 -6.15 2.17
C GLY A 126 5.99 -7.47 1.64
N VAL A 127 5.13 -8.14 2.39
CA VAL A 127 4.68 -9.52 2.12
C VAL A 127 3.24 -9.60 1.63
N SER A 128 2.34 -8.80 2.17
CA SER A 128 0.89 -8.96 1.98
C SER A 128 0.24 -7.76 1.30
N ARG A 129 0.05 -6.64 2.00
CA ARG A 129 -0.62 -5.44 1.48
C ARG A 129 0.05 -4.87 0.23
N SER A 130 1.35 -4.64 0.27
CA SER A 130 2.13 -4.14 -0.88
C SER A 130 2.12 -5.12 -2.05
N GLN A 131 2.11 -6.43 -1.79
CA GLN A 131 2.03 -7.46 -2.82
C GLN A 131 0.67 -7.47 -3.54
N ALA A 132 -0.41 -7.07 -2.87
CA ALA A 132 -1.72 -6.91 -3.51
C ALA A 132 -1.69 -5.83 -4.60
N PHE A 133 -1.03 -4.71 -4.33
CA PHE A 133 -0.81 -3.64 -5.31
C PHE A 133 0.08 -4.09 -6.48
N VAL A 134 1.19 -4.77 -6.18
CA VAL A 134 2.04 -5.35 -7.23
C VAL A 134 1.25 -6.30 -8.12
N LYS A 135 0.47 -7.21 -7.52
CA LYS A 135 -0.39 -8.14 -8.27
C LYS A 135 -1.41 -7.39 -9.12
N TYR A 136 -2.05 -6.33 -8.58
CA TYR A 136 -2.98 -5.49 -9.33
C TYR A 136 -2.30 -4.85 -10.54
N ILE A 137 -1.18 -4.15 -10.34
CA ILE A 137 -0.46 -3.46 -11.41
C ILE A 137 -0.02 -4.44 -12.51
N LYS A 138 0.55 -5.59 -12.12
CA LYS A 138 0.95 -6.65 -13.08
C LYS A 138 -0.22 -7.22 -13.85
N ASN A 139 -1.40 -7.29 -13.24
CA ASN A 139 -2.59 -7.86 -13.88
C ASN A 139 -3.20 -6.91 -14.93
N ILE A 140 -3.00 -5.60 -14.77
CA ILE A 140 -3.53 -4.58 -15.68
C ILE A 140 -2.49 -4.16 -16.73
N TYR A 141 -1.19 -4.21 -16.38
CA TYR A 141 -0.09 -3.72 -17.20
C TYR A 141 0.95 -4.83 -17.42
N ASP A 142 0.80 -5.65 -18.48
CA ASP A 142 1.56 -6.88 -18.74
C ASP A 142 3.08 -6.71 -18.99
N PHE A 143 3.53 -5.49 -19.28
CA PHE A 143 4.90 -5.22 -19.73
C PHE A 143 5.83 -4.65 -18.64
N ILE A 144 5.47 -4.83 -17.37
CA ILE A 144 6.23 -4.29 -16.24
C ILE A 144 7.27 -5.30 -15.78
N ASP A 145 8.55 -4.91 -15.87
CA ASP A 145 9.63 -5.60 -15.20
C ASP A 145 9.46 -5.49 -13.68
N TRP A 146 9.44 -6.63 -13.01
CA TRP A 146 9.27 -6.71 -11.57
C TRP A 146 10.56 -7.20 -10.90
N GLU A 147 11.01 -6.44 -9.92
CA GLU A 147 12.08 -6.87 -9.03
C GLU A 147 11.50 -7.03 -7.60
N SER A 148 11.49 -8.26 -7.08
CA SER A 148 11.18 -8.50 -5.68
C SER A 148 12.42 -8.24 -4.83
N ASN A 149 12.22 -7.82 -3.59
CA ASN A 149 13.29 -7.86 -2.61
C ASN A 149 13.78 -9.31 -2.48
N PRO A 150 15.03 -9.63 -2.84
CA PRO A 150 15.57 -11.00 -2.76
C PRO A 150 15.56 -11.56 -1.34
N ASN A 151 15.48 -10.69 -0.32
CA ASN A 151 15.44 -11.08 1.08
C ASN A 151 14.00 -11.39 1.58
N ASN A 152 12.98 -11.17 0.75
CA ASN A 152 11.59 -11.47 1.12
C ASN A 152 10.81 -12.04 -0.08
N PRO A 153 11.06 -13.31 -0.44
CA PRO A 153 10.41 -13.97 -1.58
C PRO A 153 8.94 -14.36 -1.30
N CYS A 154 8.42 -14.08 -0.12
CA CYS A 154 7.10 -14.53 0.27
C CYS A 154 6.01 -13.71 -0.41
N LEU A 155 5.30 -14.35 -1.32
CA LEU A 155 4.29 -13.76 -2.18
C LEU A 155 2.90 -14.19 -1.71
N HIS A 156 2.43 -13.60 -0.63
CA HIS A 156 1.05 -13.78 -0.15
C HIS A 156 0.29 -12.45 -0.26
N PRO A 157 -0.14 -12.07 -1.47
CA PRO A 157 -0.88 -10.84 -1.66
C PRO A 157 -2.20 -10.91 -0.89
N ASN A 158 -2.51 -9.84 -0.14
CA ASN A 158 -3.78 -9.69 0.54
C ASN A 158 -4.93 -9.76 -0.48
N GLY A 159 -5.74 -10.81 -0.39
CA GLY A 159 -6.81 -11.08 -1.36
C GLY A 159 -7.90 -10.02 -1.34
N PHE A 160 -8.26 -9.53 -0.17
CA PHE A 160 -9.26 -8.48 0.03
C PHE A 160 -8.83 -7.16 -0.63
N VAL A 161 -7.61 -6.70 -0.36
CA VAL A 161 -7.04 -5.49 -0.98
C VAL A 161 -7.00 -5.61 -2.50
N PHE A 162 -6.54 -6.75 -3.02
CA PHE A 162 -6.50 -7.01 -4.45
C PHE A 162 -7.88 -6.97 -5.10
N GLN A 163 -8.90 -7.60 -4.47
CA GLN A 163 -10.27 -7.60 -4.98
C GLN A 163 -10.86 -6.18 -5.03
N LYS A 164 -10.68 -5.36 -3.98
CA LYS A 164 -11.15 -3.97 -3.96
C LYS A 164 -10.47 -3.12 -5.03
N LEU A 165 -9.18 -3.28 -5.28
CA LEU A 165 -8.48 -2.60 -6.38
C LEU A 165 -9.07 -3.00 -7.74
N MET A 166 -9.32 -4.29 -7.97
CA MET A 166 -9.93 -4.79 -9.21
C MET A 166 -11.37 -4.29 -9.39
N GLN A 167 -12.16 -4.21 -8.32
CA GLN A 167 -13.51 -3.64 -8.36
C GLN A 167 -13.48 -2.16 -8.70
N ALA A 168 -12.62 -1.39 -8.04
CA ALA A 168 -12.46 0.04 -8.33
C ALA A 168 -12.04 0.28 -9.79
N TYR A 169 -11.15 -0.55 -10.33
CA TYR A 169 -10.74 -0.50 -11.75
C TYR A 169 -11.90 -0.75 -12.71
N ARG A 170 -12.76 -1.73 -12.43
CA ARG A 170 -13.89 -2.12 -13.30
C ARG A 170 -15.09 -1.16 -13.23
N SER A 171 -15.19 -0.36 -12.18
CA SER A 171 -16.32 0.55 -11.91
C SER A 171 -16.15 1.96 -12.45
N ARG A 172 -15.15 2.19 -13.29
CA ARG A 172 -14.81 3.48 -13.92
C ARG A 172 -15.69 3.83 -15.08
#